data_ce135bcc2e923e166332076b069bed32
#
_entry.id   ce135bcc2e923e166332076b069bed32
#
_cell.length_a   1.000
_cell.length_b   1.000
_cell.length_c   1.000
_cell.angle_alpha   90.00
_cell.angle_beta   90.00
_cell.angle_gamma   90.00
#
_symmetry.space_group_name_H-M   'P 1'
#
loop_
_entity.id
_entity.type
_entity.pdbx_description
1 polymer ?
#
loop_
_entity_poly.entity_id
_entity_poly.type
_entity_poly.pdbx_seq_one_letter_code
_entity_poly.pdbx_strand_id
1 'polypeptide(L)'
;MRRKITFLLTFLVAVLSIALVGGKVYADTGYEVEDYANQDFCYVNQDTGYEAVIVDDAFLLSVSEKSMLLEKMKLITTYGNVMFNSISYNSTSTESYIKSLYREKYGSESGTIFVIDMDNRNIWIHSNGAINRTINKAYAETITDNVYTYASDADYYICAMKVYEQEYTLLQGRKIAQPMKYISNALLAVVIAVVINYIIVRVYSSKRKASTKSLMNGLFEYRAFNNCNVVFTHQTKTYSPRQSSSGGSSGGGGGVGSSGGGGGSGGGHSF
;
A
#
# COMPACT_ATOMS: atom_id res chain seq x y z
N MET A 1 17.05 -18.64 30.13
CA MET A 1 16.06 -18.26 29.11
C MET A 1 15.29 -16.97 29.41
N ARG A 2 14.83 -16.71 30.63
CA ARG A 2 14.05 -15.50 30.98
C ARG A 2 14.74 -14.14 30.68
N ARG A 3 16.06 -14.02 30.90
CA ARG A 3 16.81 -12.76 30.63
C ARG A 3 16.94 -12.37 29.15
N LYS A 4 16.89 -13.32 28.21
CA LYS A 4 16.97 -13.03 26.76
C LYS A 4 15.62 -12.57 26.19
N ILE A 5 14.51 -13.02 26.80
CA ILE A 5 13.14 -12.61 26.39
C ILE A 5 12.84 -11.19 26.86
N THR A 6 13.30 -10.81 28.07
CA THR A 6 13.16 -9.43 28.55
C THR A 6 13.95 -8.43 27.72
N PHE A 7 15.16 -8.78 27.25
CA PHE A 7 15.95 -7.90 26.36
C PHE A 7 15.30 -7.70 24.99
N LEU A 8 14.67 -8.74 24.43
CA LEU A 8 13.94 -8.65 23.15
C LEU A 8 12.68 -7.79 23.28
N LEU A 9 11.98 -7.91 24.40
CA LEU A 9 10.75 -7.15 24.66
C LEU A 9 11.04 -5.66 24.90
N THR A 10 12.13 -5.33 25.61
CA THR A 10 12.55 -3.94 25.84
C THR A 10 13.08 -3.28 24.56
N PHE A 11 13.75 -4.03 23.69
CA PHE A 11 14.19 -3.52 22.39
C PHE A 11 12.99 -3.25 21.47
N LEU A 12 11.97 -4.12 21.47
CA LEU A 12 10.74 -3.92 20.68
C LEU A 12 9.96 -2.69 21.14
N VAL A 13 9.86 -2.46 22.45
CA VAL A 13 9.19 -1.27 23.02
C VAL A 13 9.98 0.00 22.72
N ALA A 14 11.31 -0.04 22.74
CA ALA A 14 12.16 1.11 22.41
C ALA A 14 12.06 1.50 20.92
N VAL A 15 11.91 0.55 20.00
CA VAL A 15 11.70 0.82 18.56
C VAL A 15 10.30 1.39 18.31
N LEU A 16 9.28 0.95 19.07
CA LEU A 16 7.92 1.46 18.95
C LEU A 16 7.75 2.89 19.48
N SER A 17 8.56 3.30 20.47
CA SER A 17 8.48 4.65 21.06
C SER A 17 9.14 5.74 20.21
N ILE A 18 10.02 5.40 19.26
CA ILE A 18 10.67 6.37 18.36
C ILE A 18 9.70 6.82 17.22
N ALA A 19 8.66 6.06 16.95
CA ALA A 19 7.67 6.37 15.91
C ALA A 19 6.59 7.41 16.32
N LEU A 20 6.58 7.86 17.58
CA LEU A 20 5.49 8.68 18.14
C LEU A 20 5.85 10.14 18.43
N VAL A 21 7.04 10.63 18.07
CA VAL A 21 7.43 12.01 18.35
C VAL A 21 7.77 12.75 17.04
N GLY A 22 6.77 13.36 16.43
CA GLY A 22 6.92 14.16 15.21
C GLY A 22 5.76 15.11 14.93
N GLY A 23 5.06 15.59 15.96
CA GLY A 23 4.05 16.63 15.82
C GLY A 23 4.71 18.01 15.81
N LYS A 24 4.84 18.66 14.64
CA LYS A 24 5.17 20.08 14.55
C LYS A 24 3.88 20.90 14.66
N VAL A 25 3.83 21.76 15.66
CA VAL A 25 2.80 22.79 15.80
C VAL A 25 3.14 23.91 14.83
N TYR A 26 2.26 24.18 13.86
CA TYR A 26 2.33 25.37 13.03
C TYR A 26 1.45 26.47 13.62
N ALA A 27 2.04 27.64 13.81
CA ALA A 27 1.32 28.82 14.24
C ALA A 27 0.47 29.38 13.11
N ASP A 28 -0.81 29.58 13.41
CA ASP A 28 -1.77 30.29 12.57
C ASP A 28 -1.35 31.77 12.43
N THR A 29 -0.90 32.15 11.23
CA THR A 29 -0.75 33.56 10.85
C THR A 29 -1.89 33.88 9.91
N GLY A 30 -2.89 34.60 10.46
CA GLY A 30 -4.03 35.07 9.69
C GLY A 30 -3.58 35.93 8.49
N TYR A 31 -3.89 35.44 7.31
CA TYR A 31 -3.80 36.22 6.08
C TYR A 31 -5.20 36.64 5.65
N GLU A 32 -5.36 37.95 5.37
CA GLU A 32 -6.55 38.50 4.74
C GLU A 32 -6.73 37.87 3.37
N VAL A 33 -7.93 37.32 3.14
CA VAL A 33 -8.33 36.70 1.86
C VAL A 33 -8.54 37.83 0.86
N GLU A 34 -7.51 38.16 0.08
CA GLU A 34 -7.70 38.98 -1.11
C GLU A 34 -8.36 38.12 -2.21
N ASP A 35 -9.42 38.66 -2.78
CA ASP A 35 -10.32 38.09 -3.76
C ASP A 35 -9.65 37.94 -5.14
N TYR A 36 -8.73 36.97 -5.29
CA TYR A 36 -8.10 36.59 -6.57
C TYR A 36 -8.46 35.16 -7.01
N ALA A 37 -9.67 34.75 -6.72
CA ALA A 37 -10.11 33.36 -6.75
C ALA A 37 -10.22 32.74 -8.15
N ASN A 38 -10.02 33.46 -9.25
CA ASN A 38 -10.37 32.96 -10.60
C ASN A 38 -9.31 33.25 -11.68
N GLN A 39 -8.03 33.17 -11.35
CA GLN A 39 -7.00 33.28 -12.37
C GLN A 39 -6.48 31.87 -12.71
N ASP A 40 -6.87 31.37 -13.90
CA ASP A 40 -6.30 30.15 -14.46
C ASP A 40 -4.82 30.38 -14.74
N PHE A 41 -3.98 29.55 -14.14
CA PHE A 41 -2.54 29.57 -14.35
C PHE A 41 -2.23 28.60 -15.49
N CYS A 42 -1.75 29.12 -16.62
CA CYS A 42 -1.41 28.34 -17.78
C CYS A 42 -0.02 28.71 -18.32
N TYR A 43 0.73 27.71 -18.74
CA TYR A 43 2.01 27.83 -19.44
C TYR A 43 2.02 26.86 -20.62
N VAL A 44 2.48 27.34 -21.79
CA VAL A 44 2.70 26.50 -22.98
C VAL A 44 4.20 26.45 -23.27
N ASN A 45 4.75 25.26 -23.32
CA ASN A 45 6.13 25.03 -23.68
C ASN A 45 6.30 25.23 -25.19
N GLN A 46 7.11 26.22 -25.58
CA GLN A 46 7.28 26.58 -26.99
C GLN A 46 8.03 25.53 -27.82
N ASP A 47 8.83 24.68 -27.17
CA ASP A 47 9.62 23.65 -27.85
C ASP A 47 8.82 22.38 -28.13
N THR A 48 7.89 22.02 -27.22
CA THR A 48 7.14 20.76 -27.30
C THR A 48 5.66 20.96 -27.65
N GLY A 49 5.13 22.16 -27.45
CA GLY A 49 3.71 22.47 -27.57
C GLY A 49 2.85 21.99 -26.39
N TYR A 50 3.43 21.25 -25.44
CA TYR A 50 2.71 20.78 -24.26
C TYR A 50 2.45 21.91 -23.27
N GLU A 51 1.35 21.79 -22.53
CA GLU A 51 0.92 22.81 -21.60
C GLU A 51 0.98 22.34 -20.13
N ALA A 52 1.14 23.29 -19.23
CA ALA A 52 0.92 23.14 -17.79
C ALA A 52 -0.25 24.03 -17.37
N VAL A 53 -1.27 23.44 -16.76
CA VAL A 53 -2.52 24.13 -16.42
C VAL A 53 -2.89 23.85 -14.94
N ILE A 54 -3.29 24.91 -14.22
CA ILE A 54 -3.83 24.81 -12.87
C ILE A 54 -5.27 25.31 -12.89
N VAL A 55 -6.21 24.43 -12.55
CA VAL A 55 -7.62 24.71 -12.33
C VAL A 55 -7.96 24.38 -10.89
N ASP A 56 -8.22 25.39 -10.09
CA ASP A 56 -8.39 25.24 -8.64
C ASP A 56 -9.82 25.70 -8.24
N ASP A 57 -10.82 24.92 -8.61
CA ASP A 57 -12.24 25.23 -8.35
C ASP A 57 -12.64 25.05 -6.88
N ALA A 58 -11.86 24.33 -6.11
CA ALA A 58 -12.05 24.17 -4.67
C ALA A 58 -11.31 25.24 -3.83
N PHE A 59 -10.60 26.16 -4.48
CA PHE A 59 -9.83 27.25 -3.84
C PHE A 59 -8.87 26.77 -2.77
N LEU A 60 -8.12 25.71 -3.06
CA LEU A 60 -7.21 25.07 -2.12
C LEU A 60 -5.84 25.77 -2.07
N LEU A 61 -5.48 26.53 -3.10
CA LEU A 61 -4.17 27.13 -3.28
C LEU A 61 -4.25 28.65 -3.36
N SER A 62 -3.37 29.34 -2.68
CA SER A 62 -3.16 30.77 -2.86
C SER A 62 -2.50 31.09 -4.21
N VAL A 63 -2.57 32.33 -4.65
CA VAL A 63 -1.96 32.82 -5.91
C VAL A 63 -0.44 32.54 -5.93
N SER A 64 0.24 32.77 -4.81
CA SER A 64 1.69 32.51 -4.69
C SER A 64 2.01 31.01 -4.81
N GLU A 65 1.21 30.16 -4.21
CA GLU A 65 1.36 28.71 -4.29
C GLU A 65 1.10 28.18 -5.71
N LYS A 66 0.06 28.70 -6.39
CA LYS A 66 -0.20 28.40 -7.81
C LYS A 66 1.00 28.75 -8.69
N SER A 67 1.60 29.94 -8.48
CA SER A 67 2.79 30.34 -9.23
C SER A 67 3.98 29.38 -9.00
N MET A 68 4.25 29.02 -7.75
CA MET A 68 5.35 28.10 -7.42
C MET A 68 5.08 26.70 -7.94
N LEU A 69 3.84 26.25 -7.88
CA LEU A 69 3.43 24.95 -8.41
C LEU A 69 3.59 24.91 -9.93
N LEU A 70 3.19 25.97 -10.65
CA LEU A 70 3.34 26.09 -12.09
C LEU A 70 4.81 25.99 -12.51
N GLU A 71 5.74 26.62 -11.80
CA GLU A 71 7.17 26.50 -12.10
C GLU A 71 7.67 25.06 -12.01
N LYS A 72 7.13 24.26 -11.08
CA LYS A 72 7.44 22.84 -10.99
C LYS A 72 6.82 22.05 -12.15
N MET A 73 5.56 22.34 -12.48
CA MET A 73 4.84 21.67 -13.57
C MET A 73 5.47 21.94 -14.95
N LYS A 74 6.03 23.13 -15.18
CA LYS A 74 6.76 23.49 -16.42
C LYS A 74 7.86 22.49 -16.77
N LEU A 75 8.52 21.91 -15.79
CA LEU A 75 9.58 20.90 -16.03
C LEU A 75 9.02 19.62 -16.66
N ILE A 76 7.76 19.29 -16.41
CA ILE A 76 7.10 18.10 -16.92
C ILE A 76 6.65 18.29 -18.37
N THR A 77 6.41 19.54 -18.81
CA THR A 77 5.99 19.83 -20.20
C THR A 77 7.01 19.44 -21.27
N THR A 78 8.22 19.07 -20.88
CA THR A 78 9.19 18.43 -21.78
C THR A 78 8.75 17.03 -22.21
N TYR A 79 7.90 16.37 -21.42
CA TYR A 79 7.48 14.97 -21.63
C TYR A 79 6.01 14.84 -22.04
N GLY A 80 5.15 15.81 -21.69
CA GLY A 80 3.74 15.80 -21.98
C GLY A 80 2.97 16.91 -21.28
N ASN A 81 1.66 16.98 -21.54
CA ASN A 81 0.76 17.89 -20.88
C ASN A 81 0.67 17.59 -19.38
N VAL A 82 0.51 18.62 -18.55
CA VAL A 82 0.40 18.46 -17.11
C VAL A 82 -0.69 19.36 -16.55
N MET A 83 -1.57 18.81 -15.71
CA MET A 83 -2.66 19.58 -15.14
C MET A 83 -2.83 19.26 -13.66
N PHE A 84 -2.99 20.34 -12.87
CA PHE A 84 -3.54 20.27 -11.53
C PHE A 84 -5.02 20.67 -11.58
N ASN A 85 -5.86 19.87 -10.93
CA ASN A 85 -7.28 20.21 -10.80
C ASN A 85 -7.73 19.96 -9.35
N SER A 86 -8.50 20.89 -8.78
CA SER A 86 -9.21 20.68 -7.53
C SER A 86 -10.69 20.92 -7.72
N ILE A 87 -11.51 20.09 -7.10
CA ILE A 87 -12.98 20.19 -7.21
C ILE A 87 -13.64 20.08 -5.84
N SER A 88 -14.66 20.90 -5.60
CA SER A 88 -15.45 20.88 -4.37
C SER A 88 -16.69 20.00 -4.44
N TYR A 89 -17.16 19.64 -5.64
CA TYR A 89 -18.32 18.77 -5.85
C TYR A 89 -18.08 17.79 -7.00
N ASN A 90 -18.43 16.53 -6.79
CA ASN A 90 -18.31 15.48 -7.80
C ASN A 90 -19.42 14.42 -7.62
N SER A 91 -20.37 14.35 -8.54
CA SER A 91 -21.45 13.37 -8.53
C SER A 91 -21.05 11.96 -8.98
N THR A 92 -19.78 11.78 -9.38
CA THR A 92 -19.23 10.52 -9.88
C THR A 92 -18.03 10.08 -9.05
N SER A 93 -17.43 8.94 -9.36
CA SER A 93 -16.14 8.57 -8.75
C SER A 93 -15.02 9.48 -9.28
N THR A 94 -14.05 9.79 -8.43
CA THR A 94 -12.84 10.56 -8.78
C THR A 94 -12.15 9.97 -10.01
N GLU A 95 -12.06 8.62 -10.10
CA GLU A 95 -11.50 7.94 -11.27
C GLU A 95 -12.25 8.23 -12.57
N SER A 96 -13.59 8.19 -12.53
CA SER A 96 -14.42 8.48 -13.71
C SER A 96 -14.32 9.93 -14.12
N TYR A 97 -14.32 10.83 -13.15
CA TYR A 97 -14.18 12.26 -13.36
C TYR A 97 -12.84 12.58 -14.06
N ILE A 98 -11.72 12.15 -13.52
CA ILE A 98 -10.39 12.47 -14.06
C ILE A 98 -10.18 11.89 -15.46
N LYS A 99 -10.72 10.69 -15.74
CA LYS A 99 -10.67 10.09 -17.08
C LYS A 99 -11.48 10.88 -18.10
N SER A 100 -12.63 11.40 -17.70
CA SER A 100 -13.46 12.25 -18.57
C SER A 100 -12.78 13.59 -18.83
N LEU A 101 -12.28 14.23 -17.79
CA LEU A 101 -11.53 15.48 -17.87
C LEU A 101 -10.29 15.33 -18.76
N TYR A 102 -9.53 14.25 -18.60
CA TYR A 102 -8.34 14.00 -19.44
C TYR A 102 -8.71 13.86 -20.91
N ARG A 103 -9.74 13.07 -21.20
CA ARG A 103 -10.20 12.83 -22.58
C ARG A 103 -10.72 14.11 -23.23
N GLU A 104 -11.44 14.94 -22.49
CA GLU A 104 -11.97 16.22 -22.96
C GLU A 104 -10.84 17.20 -23.25
N LYS A 105 -9.87 17.32 -22.34
CA LYS A 105 -8.83 18.32 -22.42
C LYS A 105 -7.69 17.93 -23.39
N TYR A 106 -7.24 16.67 -23.34
CA TYR A 106 -6.03 16.21 -24.03
C TYR A 106 -6.27 15.04 -25.02
N GLY A 107 -7.46 14.46 -25.03
CA GLY A 107 -7.76 13.33 -25.91
C GLY A 107 -6.86 12.12 -25.63
N SER A 108 -6.00 11.82 -26.62
CA SER A 108 -5.03 10.71 -26.54
C SER A 108 -3.57 11.18 -26.42
N GLU A 109 -3.33 12.46 -26.29
CA GLU A 109 -1.99 13.02 -26.17
C GLU A 109 -1.27 12.52 -24.91
N SER A 110 0.06 12.71 -24.88
CA SER A 110 0.86 12.39 -23.71
C SER A 110 0.65 13.41 -22.60
N GLY A 111 0.37 12.96 -21.38
CA GLY A 111 0.21 13.88 -20.27
C GLY A 111 -0.14 13.19 -18.95
N THR A 112 -0.24 14.01 -17.90
CA THR A 112 -0.65 13.61 -16.55
C THR A 112 -1.58 14.66 -15.95
N ILE A 113 -2.57 14.21 -15.21
CA ILE A 113 -3.46 15.07 -14.40
C ILE A 113 -3.41 14.57 -12.96
N PHE A 114 -3.26 15.49 -12.02
CA PHE A 114 -3.46 15.26 -10.59
C PHE A 114 -4.72 15.99 -10.15
N VAL A 115 -5.64 15.26 -9.49
CA VAL A 115 -6.90 15.79 -8.97
C VAL A 115 -6.95 15.67 -7.46
N ILE A 116 -7.41 16.73 -6.80
CA ILE A 116 -7.88 16.72 -5.40
C ILE A 116 -9.40 16.88 -5.41
N ASP A 117 -10.10 15.82 -5.06
CA ASP A 117 -11.55 15.75 -5.00
C ASP A 117 -11.99 15.90 -3.53
N MET A 118 -12.52 17.08 -3.21
CA MET A 118 -12.94 17.42 -1.85
C MET A 118 -14.27 16.77 -1.46
N ASP A 119 -15.11 16.46 -2.43
CA ASP A 119 -16.40 15.80 -2.18
C ASP A 119 -16.23 14.32 -1.80
N ASN A 120 -15.46 13.59 -2.60
CA ASN A 120 -15.14 12.19 -2.34
C ASN A 120 -13.95 11.99 -1.38
N ARG A 121 -13.32 13.06 -0.91
CA ARG A 121 -12.12 13.03 -0.08
C ARG A 121 -11.04 12.12 -0.67
N ASN A 122 -10.69 12.39 -1.92
CA ASN A 122 -9.82 11.51 -2.69
C ASN A 122 -8.82 12.31 -3.53
N ILE A 123 -7.59 11.81 -3.61
CA ILE A 123 -6.58 12.31 -4.53
C ILE A 123 -6.34 11.26 -5.61
N TRP A 124 -6.18 11.71 -6.86
CA TRP A 124 -6.01 10.79 -7.99
C TRP A 124 -5.04 11.33 -9.03
N ILE A 125 -4.21 10.43 -9.56
CA ILE A 125 -3.34 10.72 -10.71
C ILE A 125 -3.82 9.89 -11.88
N HIS A 126 -3.95 10.51 -13.05
CA HIS A 126 -4.20 9.82 -14.31
C HIS A 126 -3.19 10.27 -15.35
N SER A 127 -2.59 9.31 -16.05
CA SER A 127 -1.63 9.57 -17.11
C SER A 127 -1.93 8.79 -18.38
N ASN A 128 -1.54 9.34 -19.53
CA ASN A 128 -1.74 8.73 -20.84
C ASN A 128 -0.52 8.95 -21.75
N GLY A 129 -0.49 8.27 -22.89
CA GLY A 129 0.56 8.42 -23.90
C GLY A 129 1.95 7.98 -23.43
N ALA A 130 2.96 8.76 -23.79
CA ALA A 130 4.35 8.45 -23.44
C ALA A 130 4.63 8.53 -21.94
N ILE A 131 4.04 9.49 -21.24
CA ILE A 131 4.17 9.64 -19.78
C ILE A 131 3.67 8.39 -19.05
N ASN A 132 2.58 7.77 -19.50
CA ASN A 132 2.03 6.56 -18.89
C ASN A 132 2.97 5.34 -18.89
N ARG A 133 3.96 5.32 -19.77
CA ARG A 133 5.00 4.27 -19.76
C ARG A 133 5.87 4.35 -18.51
N THR A 134 6.06 5.55 -17.99
CA THR A 134 6.85 5.83 -16.78
C THR A 134 5.94 5.95 -15.56
N ILE A 135 4.92 6.81 -15.62
CA ILE A 135 3.94 7.02 -14.55
C ILE A 135 2.74 6.11 -14.80
N ASN A 136 2.96 4.81 -14.68
CA ASN A 136 1.91 3.80 -14.79
C ASN A 136 1.08 3.73 -13.49
N LYS A 137 0.02 2.90 -13.50
CA LYS A 137 -0.87 2.72 -12.35
C LYS A 137 -0.12 2.47 -11.04
N ALA A 138 0.91 1.60 -11.03
CA ALA A 138 1.65 1.25 -9.82
C ALA A 138 2.48 2.43 -9.27
N TYR A 139 3.01 3.29 -10.15
CA TYR A 139 3.68 4.51 -9.72
C TYR A 139 2.70 5.60 -9.30
N ALA A 140 1.56 5.74 -9.98
CA ALA A 140 0.49 6.66 -9.58
C ALA A 140 -0.01 6.33 -8.17
N GLU A 141 -0.29 5.05 -7.87
CA GLU A 141 -0.63 4.57 -6.52
C GLU A 141 0.50 4.85 -5.51
N THR A 142 1.76 4.59 -5.88
CA THR A 142 2.89 4.85 -4.99
C THR A 142 3.04 6.34 -4.67
N ILE A 143 2.84 7.23 -5.66
CA ILE A 143 2.92 8.68 -5.45
C ILE A 143 1.78 9.14 -4.55
N THR A 144 0.54 8.71 -4.81
CA THR A 144 -0.61 9.06 -3.97
C THR A 144 -0.46 8.54 -2.54
N ASP A 145 0.07 7.32 -2.34
CA ASP A 145 0.42 6.78 -1.03
C ASP A 145 1.50 7.60 -0.29
N ASN A 146 2.43 8.21 -1.03
CA ASN A 146 3.48 9.03 -0.43
C ASN A 146 2.98 10.41 0.02
N VAL A 147 1.86 10.90 -0.52
CA VAL A 147 1.42 12.29 -0.32
C VAL A 147 0.07 12.43 0.37
N TYR A 148 -0.72 11.35 0.54
CA TYR A 148 -2.09 11.43 1.09
C TYR A 148 -2.15 12.06 2.49
N THR A 149 -1.10 11.92 3.29
CA THR A 149 -1.02 12.53 4.62
C THR A 149 -1.06 14.05 4.56
N TYR A 150 -0.41 14.66 3.57
CA TYR A 150 -0.47 16.11 3.38
C TYR A 150 -1.89 16.56 3.01
N ALA A 151 -2.58 15.81 2.15
CA ALA A 151 -3.97 16.09 1.83
C ALA A 151 -4.90 15.92 3.06
N SER A 152 -4.63 14.91 3.91
CA SER A 152 -5.36 14.69 5.17
C SER A 152 -5.15 15.83 6.17
N ASP A 153 -3.95 16.42 6.20
CA ASP A 153 -3.56 17.53 7.06
C ASP A 153 -3.97 18.89 6.47
N ALA A 154 -4.70 18.89 5.35
CA ALA A 154 -5.12 20.07 4.59
C ALA A 154 -3.95 20.91 4.01
N ASP A 155 -2.75 20.32 3.89
CA ASP A 155 -1.59 20.91 3.25
C ASP A 155 -1.56 20.60 1.74
N TYR A 156 -2.56 21.12 1.02
CA TYR A 156 -2.80 20.80 -0.39
C TYR A 156 -1.69 21.24 -1.33
N TYR A 157 -1.04 22.38 -1.00
CA TYR A 157 0.10 22.87 -1.76
C TYR A 157 1.27 21.90 -1.72
N ILE A 158 1.68 21.49 -0.51
CA ILE A 158 2.79 20.54 -0.36
C ILE A 158 2.41 19.18 -0.98
N CYS A 159 1.15 18.75 -0.86
CA CYS A 159 0.64 17.56 -1.53
C CYS A 159 0.91 17.63 -3.04
N ALA A 160 0.43 18.67 -3.72
CA ALA A 160 0.60 18.86 -5.16
C ALA A 160 2.07 19.00 -5.58
N MET A 161 2.84 19.80 -4.84
CA MET A 161 4.28 19.96 -5.09
C MET A 161 5.02 18.63 -5.03
N LYS A 162 4.71 17.78 -4.03
CA LYS A 162 5.33 16.46 -3.87
C LYS A 162 4.90 15.48 -4.95
N VAL A 163 3.68 15.58 -5.47
CA VAL A 163 3.24 14.81 -6.63
C VAL A 163 4.13 15.11 -7.82
N TYR A 164 4.20 16.38 -8.25
CA TYR A 164 4.96 16.75 -9.44
C TYR A 164 6.48 16.62 -9.26
N GLU A 165 7.01 16.74 -8.06
CA GLU A 165 8.41 16.44 -7.75
C GLU A 165 8.72 14.96 -8.01
N GLN A 166 7.84 14.06 -7.59
CA GLN A 166 8.00 12.62 -7.78
C GLN A 166 7.78 12.22 -9.25
N GLU A 167 6.76 12.78 -9.91
CA GLU A 167 6.53 12.57 -11.33
C GLU A 167 7.75 12.98 -12.17
N TYR A 168 8.27 14.19 -11.94
CA TYR A 168 9.47 14.67 -12.65
C TYR A 168 10.69 13.79 -12.36
N THR A 169 10.86 13.34 -11.12
CA THR A 169 11.94 12.43 -10.73
C THR A 169 11.88 11.11 -11.51
N LEU A 170 10.68 10.54 -11.65
CA LEU A 170 10.45 9.32 -12.44
C LEU A 170 10.71 9.55 -13.93
N LEU A 171 10.24 10.67 -14.50
CA LEU A 171 10.44 11.02 -15.90
C LEU A 171 11.91 11.21 -16.26
N GLN A 172 12.74 11.63 -15.29
CA GLN A 172 14.20 11.65 -15.42
C GLN A 172 14.86 10.26 -15.29
N GLY A 173 14.10 9.17 -15.17
CA GLY A 173 14.61 7.81 -15.00
C GLY A 173 15.13 7.51 -13.58
N ARG A 174 14.93 8.41 -12.63
CA ARG A 174 15.30 8.21 -11.22
C ARG A 174 14.20 7.47 -10.46
N LYS A 175 14.53 6.92 -9.29
CA LYS A 175 13.58 6.19 -8.43
C LYS A 175 13.02 7.10 -7.35
N ILE A 176 11.76 6.88 -7.00
CA ILE A 176 11.10 7.51 -5.85
C ILE A 176 11.05 6.55 -4.65
N ALA A 177 10.87 7.11 -3.45
CA ALA A 177 10.65 6.32 -2.24
C ALA A 177 9.35 5.49 -2.34
N GLN A 178 9.35 4.28 -1.79
CA GLN A 178 8.21 3.37 -1.78
C GLN A 178 8.01 2.80 -0.37
N PRO A 179 7.67 3.63 0.63
CA PRO A 179 7.64 3.23 2.03
C PRO A 179 6.63 2.10 2.30
N MET A 180 5.48 2.09 1.63
CA MET A 180 4.47 1.04 1.77
C MET A 180 4.99 -0.34 1.35
N LYS A 181 5.82 -0.43 0.30
CA LYS A 181 6.46 -1.69 -0.10
C LYS A 181 7.45 -2.19 0.93
N TYR A 182 8.21 -1.30 1.57
CA TYR A 182 9.16 -1.69 2.62
C TYR A 182 8.44 -2.20 3.87
N ILE A 183 7.35 -1.54 4.28
CA ILE A 183 6.53 -1.96 5.42
C ILE A 183 5.90 -3.32 5.15
N SER A 184 5.31 -3.52 3.98
CA SER A 184 4.72 -4.79 3.55
C SER A 184 5.73 -5.93 3.56
N ASN A 185 6.93 -5.69 2.99
CA ASN A 185 8.01 -6.68 2.96
C ASN A 185 8.52 -7.01 4.37
N ALA A 186 8.65 -6.02 5.24
CA ALA A 186 9.04 -6.22 6.64
C ALA A 186 8.01 -7.07 7.40
N LEU A 187 6.71 -6.77 7.23
CA LEU A 187 5.64 -7.56 7.83
C LEU A 187 5.66 -9.02 7.34
N LEU A 188 5.80 -9.20 6.02
CA LEU A 188 5.91 -10.53 5.41
C LEU A 188 7.11 -11.30 5.96
N ALA A 189 8.26 -10.65 6.11
CA ALA A 189 9.46 -11.27 6.70
C ALA A 189 9.23 -11.74 8.13
N VAL A 190 8.51 -10.96 8.95
CA VAL A 190 8.12 -11.35 10.32
C VAL A 190 7.22 -12.58 10.31
N VAL A 191 6.19 -12.59 9.45
CA VAL A 191 5.29 -13.75 9.32
C VAL A 191 6.05 -15.01 8.92
N ILE A 192 6.93 -14.92 7.91
CA ILE A 192 7.76 -16.05 7.47
C ILE A 192 8.67 -16.52 8.62
N ALA A 193 9.30 -15.62 9.36
CA ALA A 193 10.17 -15.98 10.49
C ALA A 193 9.40 -16.73 11.58
N VAL A 194 8.16 -16.32 11.89
CA VAL A 194 7.29 -17.01 12.86
C VAL A 194 6.93 -18.41 12.36
N VAL A 195 6.56 -18.55 11.09
CA VAL A 195 6.23 -19.86 10.49
C VAL A 195 7.42 -20.81 10.52
N ILE A 196 8.61 -20.33 10.12
CA ILE A 196 9.84 -21.14 10.16
C ILE A 196 10.15 -21.56 11.59
N ASN A 197 10.07 -20.64 12.57
CA ASN A 197 10.29 -20.95 13.98
C ASN A 197 9.31 -22.02 14.48
N TYR A 198 8.03 -21.90 14.12
CA TYR A 198 6.99 -22.89 14.46
C TYR A 198 7.34 -24.27 13.88
N ILE A 199 7.75 -24.35 12.61
CA ILE A 199 8.14 -25.60 11.94
C ILE A 199 9.34 -26.22 12.66
N ILE A 200 10.39 -25.43 12.97
CA ILE A 200 11.57 -25.88 13.69
C ILE A 200 11.18 -26.47 15.04
N VAL A 201 10.38 -25.73 15.84
CA VAL A 201 9.91 -26.20 17.15
C VAL A 201 9.13 -27.49 17.05
N ARG A 202 8.24 -27.60 16.05
CA ARG A 202 7.43 -28.81 15.83
C ARG A 202 8.29 -30.03 15.45
N VAL A 203 9.28 -29.83 14.56
CA VAL A 203 10.20 -30.89 14.15
C VAL A 203 11.07 -31.35 15.32
N TYR A 204 11.63 -30.42 16.08
CA TYR A 204 12.44 -30.76 17.26
C TYR A 204 11.61 -31.40 18.38
N SER A 205 10.41 -30.91 18.63
CA SER A 205 9.48 -31.49 19.62
C SER A 205 9.03 -32.90 19.22
N SER A 206 8.77 -33.13 17.94
CA SER A 206 8.39 -34.46 17.43
C SER A 206 9.51 -35.50 17.61
N LYS A 207 10.77 -35.10 17.43
CA LYS A 207 11.93 -36.01 17.58
C LYS A 207 12.22 -36.35 19.04
N ARG A 208 11.72 -35.59 20.02
CA ARG A 208 11.94 -35.84 21.46
C ARG A 208 10.89 -36.73 22.11
N LYS A 209 9.83 -37.08 21.40
CA LYS A 209 8.84 -38.02 21.93
C LYS A 209 9.43 -39.43 21.78
N ALA A 210 9.88 -40.00 22.91
CA ALA A 210 10.27 -41.40 22.94
C ALA A 210 9.09 -42.24 22.42
N SER A 211 9.38 -43.13 21.47
CA SER A 211 8.37 -44.05 20.98
C SER A 211 7.81 -44.82 22.15
N THR A 212 6.48 -44.98 22.21
CA THR A 212 5.80 -45.83 23.22
C THR A 212 6.45 -47.20 23.31
N LYS A 213 6.97 -47.70 22.19
CA LYS A 213 7.71 -48.95 22.10
C LYS A 213 9.06 -48.90 22.83
N SER A 214 9.79 -47.75 22.74
CA SER A 214 11.05 -47.57 23.48
C SER A 214 10.84 -47.42 24.98
N LEU A 215 9.75 -46.76 25.38
CA LEU A 215 9.38 -46.64 26.80
C LEU A 215 8.95 -47.99 27.36
N MET A 216 8.16 -48.78 26.62
CA MET A 216 7.75 -50.12 26.99
C MET A 216 8.95 -51.04 27.12
N ASN A 217 9.88 -51.06 26.13
CA ASN A 217 11.05 -51.88 26.19
C ASN A 217 11.94 -51.54 27.41
N GLY A 218 12.15 -50.27 27.71
CA GLY A 218 12.90 -49.85 28.91
C GLY A 218 12.24 -50.27 30.22
N LEU A 219 10.92 -50.36 30.28
CA LEU A 219 10.15 -50.85 31.42
C LEU A 219 10.25 -52.39 31.56
N PHE A 220 10.28 -53.14 30.44
CA PHE A 220 10.38 -54.58 30.46
C PHE A 220 11.81 -55.09 30.67
N GLU A 221 12.82 -54.37 30.29
CA GLU A 221 14.25 -54.70 30.50
C GLU A 221 14.62 -54.65 31.99
N TYR A 222 13.90 -53.90 32.84
CA TYR A 222 14.14 -53.82 34.29
C TYR A 222 13.38 -54.87 35.12
N ARG A 223 12.51 -55.66 34.53
CA ARG A 223 11.78 -56.79 35.24
C ARG A 223 12.07 -58.11 34.51
N ALA A 224 13.08 -58.78 34.93
CA ALA A 224 13.23 -60.19 34.65
C ALA A 224 12.17 -60.98 35.44
N PHE A 225 11.08 -61.34 34.76
CA PHE A 225 10.11 -62.23 35.33
C PHE A 225 10.61 -63.67 35.21
N ASN A 226 11.19 -64.18 36.29
CA ASN A 226 11.49 -65.59 36.41
C ASN A 226 10.20 -66.35 36.78
N ASN A 227 9.78 -67.27 35.91
CA ASN A 227 8.63 -68.16 36.11
C ASN A 227 7.22 -67.47 36.21
N CYS A 228 6.78 -66.78 35.17
CA CYS A 228 5.38 -66.38 35.05
C CYS A 228 4.59 -67.41 34.25
N ASN A 229 3.71 -68.13 34.90
CA ASN A 229 2.62 -68.90 34.22
C ASN A 229 1.53 -67.93 33.80
N VAL A 230 1.45 -67.65 32.46
CA VAL A 230 0.40 -66.80 31.93
C VAL A 230 -0.81 -67.69 31.56
N VAL A 231 -1.89 -67.54 32.31
CA VAL A 231 -3.18 -68.14 32.00
C VAL A 231 -4.02 -67.15 31.23
N PHE A 232 -4.36 -67.44 30.01
CA PHE A 232 -5.26 -66.63 29.22
C PHE A 232 -6.69 -66.74 29.75
N THR A 233 -7.26 -65.65 30.27
CA THR A 233 -8.56 -65.68 30.93
C THR A 233 -9.71 -65.22 30.03
N HIS A 234 -9.49 -64.19 29.17
CA HIS A 234 -10.49 -63.78 28.20
C HIS A 234 -9.91 -62.79 27.17
N GLN A 235 -10.55 -62.67 26.02
CA GLN A 235 -10.25 -61.72 24.97
C GLN A 235 -11.43 -60.77 24.81
N THR A 236 -11.19 -59.46 25.01
CA THR A 236 -12.18 -58.43 24.72
C THR A 236 -11.91 -57.81 23.36
N LYS A 237 -12.86 -57.91 22.42
CA LYS A 237 -12.80 -57.28 21.12
C LYS A 237 -13.59 -55.96 21.16
N THR A 238 -12.89 -54.84 21.18
CA THR A 238 -13.54 -53.54 21.13
C THR A 238 -13.70 -53.15 19.63
N TYR A 239 -14.95 -52.96 19.24
CA TYR A 239 -15.26 -52.46 17.89
C TYR A 239 -15.29 -50.92 17.92
N SER A 240 -14.40 -50.31 17.16
CA SER A 240 -14.37 -48.83 17.00
C SER A 240 -14.85 -48.50 15.58
N PRO A 241 -16.09 -47.99 15.39
CA PRO A 241 -16.56 -47.62 14.07
C PRO A 241 -15.79 -46.40 13.56
N ARG A 242 -15.30 -46.47 12.31
CA ARG A 242 -14.73 -45.34 11.61
C ARG A 242 -15.83 -44.37 11.22
N GLN A 243 -15.76 -43.14 11.72
CA GLN A 243 -16.58 -42.03 11.22
C GLN A 243 -16.08 -41.59 9.85
N SER A 244 -16.90 -41.71 8.86
CA SER A 244 -16.66 -41.19 7.50
C SER A 244 -16.93 -39.69 7.50
N SER A 245 -15.88 -38.86 7.41
CA SER A 245 -16.01 -37.44 7.16
C SER A 245 -16.22 -37.21 5.67
N SER A 246 -17.41 -36.77 5.29
CA SER A 246 -17.71 -36.24 3.97
C SER A 246 -17.11 -34.86 3.83
N GLY A 247 -16.07 -34.74 2.98
CA GLY A 247 -15.45 -33.47 2.61
C GLY A 247 -16.34 -32.73 1.60
N GLY A 248 -16.87 -31.57 2.00
CA GLY A 248 -17.48 -30.59 1.10
C GLY A 248 -16.43 -29.65 0.54
N SER A 249 -16.15 -29.79 -0.75
CA SER A 249 -15.32 -28.85 -1.51
C SER A 249 -16.23 -27.76 -2.09
N SER A 250 -16.07 -26.50 -1.63
CA SER A 250 -16.65 -25.35 -2.30
C SER A 250 -15.53 -24.53 -2.95
N GLY A 251 -15.38 -24.66 -4.27
CA GLY A 251 -14.55 -23.82 -5.10
C GLY A 251 -15.24 -22.49 -5.37
N GLY A 252 -14.65 -21.39 -4.93
CA GLY A 252 -15.03 -20.05 -5.31
C GLY A 252 -14.06 -19.52 -6.36
N GLY A 253 -14.43 -19.58 -7.64
CA GLY A 253 -13.72 -18.97 -8.74
C GLY A 253 -14.07 -17.49 -8.84
N GLY A 254 -13.12 -16.58 -8.50
CA GLY A 254 -13.22 -15.17 -8.79
C GLY A 254 -12.76 -14.88 -10.22
N GLY A 255 -13.71 -14.59 -11.11
CA GLY A 255 -13.43 -14.15 -12.46
C GLY A 255 -12.88 -12.75 -12.49
N VAL A 256 -11.66 -12.57 -13.00
CA VAL A 256 -11.06 -11.29 -13.36
C VAL A 256 -11.59 -10.90 -14.73
N GLY A 257 -12.55 -9.99 -14.76
CA GLY A 257 -13.02 -9.33 -15.95
C GLY A 257 -11.99 -8.34 -16.48
N SER A 258 -11.27 -8.70 -17.51
CA SER A 258 -10.42 -7.82 -18.30
C SER A 258 -11.30 -7.02 -19.26
N SER A 259 -11.61 -5.76 -18.94
CA SER A 259 -12.15 -4.83 -19.91
C SER A 259 -11.00 -4.04 -20.53
N GLY A 260 -10.58 -4.43 -21.72
CA GLY A 260 -9.72 -3.66 -22.59
C GLY A 260 -10.48 -2.45 -23.13
N GLY A 261 -9.86 -1.28 -23.09
CA GLY A 261 -10.36 -0.10 -23.75
C GLY A 261 -9.73 1.19 -23.27
N GLY A 262 -8.80 1.74 -24.04
CA GLY A 262 -8.37 3.13 -23.93
C GLY A 262 -7.17 3.36 -23.02
N GLY A 263 -6.05 3.58 -23.67
CA GLY A 263 -4.71 3.62 -23.13
C GLY A 263 -4.38 4.74 -22.16
N GLY A 264 -4.89 4.67 -20.97
CA GLY A 264 -4.44 5.50 -19.85
C GLY A 264 -4.53 4.71 -18.56
N SER A 265 -3.68 5.02 -17.61
CA SER A 265 -3.71 4.44 -16.28
C SER A 265 -3.69 5.51 -15.20
N GLY A 266 -4.24 5.19 -14.04
CA GLY A 266 -4.27 6.09 -12.91
C GLY A 266 -4.29 5.33 -11.59
N GLY A 267 -4.00 6.00 -10.52
CA GLY A 267 -4.09 5.52 -9.16
C GLY A 267 -4.49 6.66 -8.24
N GLY A 268 -5.10 6.33 -7.10
CA GLY A 268 -5.59 7.29 -6.16
C GLY A 268 -5.61 6.77 -4.74
N HIS A 269 -5.77 7.67 -3.82
CA HIS A 269 -5.85 7.42 -2.39
C HIS A 269 -6.91 8.31 -1.77
N SER A 270 -7.71 7.77 -0.83
CA SER A 270 -8.61 8.56 0.03
C SER A 270 -7.84 9.19 1.18
N PHE A 271 -8.27 10.34 1.62
CA PHE A 271 -7.70 11.14 2.68
C PHE A 271 -8.74 11.74 3.63
#